data_06ff5906f90bf7adb1578c0b8bfe37e8
#
_entry.id   06ff5906f90bf7adb1578c0b8bfe37e8
#
_cell.length_a   1.000
_cell.length_b   1.000
_cell.length_c   1.000
_cell.angle_alpha   90.00
_cell.angle_beta   90.00
_cell.angle_gamma   90.00
#
_symmetry.space_group_name_H-M   'P 1'
#
loop_
_entity.id
_entity.type
_entity.pdbx_description
1 polymer ?
#
loop_
_entity_poly.entity_id
_entity_poly.type
_entity_poly.pdbx_seq_one_letter_code
_entity_poly.pdbx_strand_id
1 'polypeptide(L)'
;ELEKKLARYESDGAPDPDKFNTDADYQRALAAHTAKSMRRADIEEDIKEAREQVSADRLAAWNERVADFKETAADFEAVAFAPNVPITPAVAELLMDSDFGPQIAYALGKDPARAREISAMTPQKAAIHIGRMEAEMAPKPRKISNAPPPVETVGSSSRSSEPDPSKMSMDEYVKWRKAQG
;
A
#
# COMPACT_ATOMS: atom_id res chain seq x y z
N GLU A 1 17.18 8.86 -11.77
CA GLU A 1 18.59 8.84 -12.17
C GLU A 1 18.80 9.52 -13.54
N LEU A 2 17.95 9.24 -14.54
CA LEU A 2 18.00 9.86 -15.88
C LEU A 2 17.82 11.39 -15.81
N GLU A 3 16.92 11.90 -14.96
CA GLU A 3 16.72 13.35 -14.78
C GLU A 3 17.99 14.05 -14.22
N LYS A 4 18.73 13.38 -13.32
CA LYS A 4 20.01 13.87 -12.81
C LYS A 4 21.09 13.87 -13.92
N LYS A 5 21.04 12.91 -14.86
CA LYS A 5 21.91 12.90 -16.02
C LYS A 5 21.54 14.03 -16.98
N LEU A 6 20.24 14.24 -17.24
CA LEU A 6 19.77 15.33 -18.09
C LEU A 6 20.25 16.69 -17.60
N ALA A 7 20.16 16.99 -16.31
CA ALA A 7 20.61 18.24 -15.71
C ALA A 7 22.12 18.53 -15.95
N ARG A 8 22.95 17.50 -16.14
CA ARG A 8 24.37 17.67 -16.45
C ARG A 8 24.62 18.11 -17.90
N TYR A 9 23.64 17.90 -18.77
CA TYR A 9 23.68 18.27 -20.18
C TYR A 9 22.85 19.50 -20.50
N GLU A 10 22.38 20.22 -19.48
CA GLU A 10 21.79 21.54 -19.65
C GLU A 10 22.74 22.40 -20.44
N SER A 11 22.36 22.82 -21.66
CA SER A 11 23.24 23.55 -22.55
C SER A 11 23.00 25.03 -22.38
N ASP A 12 24.05 25.77 -22.10
CA ASP A 12 24.16 27.16 -22.53
C ASP A 12 24.02 27.17 -24.05
N GLY A 13 23.31 28.11 -24.62
CA GLY A 13 23.04 28.17 -26.07
C GLY A 13 24.24 27.85 -26.96
N ALA A 14 24.03 27.78 -28.28
CA ALA A 14 25.11 27.50 -29.23
C ALA A 14 26.28 28.46 -29.02
N PRO A 15 27.54 28.01 -29.18
CA PRO A 15 28.71 28.84 -29.01
C PRO A 15 28.70 30.00 -30.03
N ASP A 16 28.99 31.20 -29.55
CA ASP A 16 29.02 32.42 -30.33
C ASP A 16 30.41 32.55 -31.01
N PRO A 17 30.50 32.63 -32.37
CA PRO A 17 31.76 32.71 -33.07
C PRO A 17 32.66 33.86 -32.62
N ASP A 18 32.03 34.99 -32.26
CA ASP A 18 32.76 36.24 -31.89
C ASP A 18 33.49 36.13 -30.55
N LYS A 19 33.23 35.05 -29.78
CA LYS A 19 33.91 34.80 -28.51
C LYS A 19 35.19 33.99 -28.62
N PHE A 20 35.58 33.57 -29.82
CA PHE A 20 36.74 32.70 -30.02
C PHE A 20 37.84 33.44 -30.76
N ASN A 21 39.07 33.23 -30.36
CA ASN A 21 40.25 33.88 -30.98
C ASN A 21 40.68 33.20 -32.31
N THR A 22 40.31 31.91 -32.47
CA THR A 22 40.65 31.15 -33.69
C THR A 22 39.43 30.36 -34.16
N ASP A 23 39.32 30.15 -35.48
CA ASP A 23 38.26 29.30 -36.04
C ASP A 23 38.37 27.85 -35.54
N ALA A 24 39.58 27.36 -35.30
CA ALA A 24 39.77 26.00 -34.73
C ALA A 24 39.20 25.86 -33.33
N ASP A 25 39.21 26.87 -32.48
CA ASP A 25 38.65 26.85 -31.14
C ASP A 25 37.13 26.91 -31.21
N TYR A 26 36.60 27.76 -32.10
CA TYR A 26 35.15 27.78 -32.37
C TYR A 26 34.62 26.43 -32.83
N GLN A 27 35.30 25.80 -33.82
CA GLN A 27 34.91 24.49 -34.36
C GLN A 27 34.92 23.40 -33.26
N ARG A 28 35.91 23.41 -32.35
CA ARG A 28 35.94 22.51 -31.19
C ARG A 28 34.76 22.74 -30.22
N ALA A 29 34.45 23.99 -29.92
CA ALA A 29 33.34 24.35 -29.06
C ALA A 29 32.01 23.95 -29.70
N LEU A 30 31.85 24.16 -31.02
CA LEU A 30 30.65 23.76 -31.76
C LEU A 30 30.47 22.22 -31.75
N ALA A 31 31.55 21.48 -32.03
CA ALA A 31 31.52 20.03 -31.98
C ALA A 31 31.16 19.49 -30.59
N ALA A 32 31.72 20.09 -29.52
CA ALA A 32 31.40 19.73 -28.14
C ALA A 32 29.93 20.05 -27.79
N HIS A 33 29.44 21.21 -28.23
CA HIS A 33 28.03 21.59 -28.07
C HIS A 33 27.10 20.62 -28.79
N THR A 34 27.40 20.28 -30.05
CA THR A 34 26.60 19.32 -30.83
C THR A 34 26.58 17.93 -30.17
N ALA A 35 27.76 17.45 -29.73
CA ALA A 35 27.83 16.18 -29.01
C ALA A 35 27.02 16.20 -27.69
N LYS A 36 27.02 17.34 -26.98
CA LYS A 36 26.25 17.54 -25.75
C LYS A 36 24.75 17.55 -26.05
N SER A 37 24.31 18.25 -27.10
CA SER A 37 22.91 18.32 -27.50
C SER A 37 22.37 16.97 -27.97
N MET A 38 23.15 16.18 -28.71
CA MET A 38 22.77 14.82 -29.10
C MET A 38 22.58 13.91 -27.89
N ARG A 39 23.52 13.90 -26.94
CA ARG A 39 23.39 13.11 -25.72
C ARG A 39 22.20 13.52 -24.87
N ARG A 40 21.84 14.80 -24.86
CA ARG A 40 20.67 15.30 -24.20
C ARG A 40 19.40 14.76 -24.84
N ALA A 41 19.30 14.81 -26.16
CA ALA A 41 18.18 14.28 -26.92
C ALA A 41 17.98 12.77 -26.66
N ASP A 42 19.06 11.98 -26.67
CA ASP A 42 19.05 10.55 -26.37
C ASP A 42 18.47 10.30 -24.94
N ILE A 43 18.92 11.08 -23.95
CA ILE A 43 18.42 10.95 -22.55
C ILE A 43 16.94 11.37 -22.42
N GLU A 44 16.52 12.42 -23.15
CA GLU A 44 15.12 12.85 -23.19
C GLU A 44 14.21 11.76 -23.78
N GLU A 45 14.69 11.07 -24.82
CA GLU A 45 14.01 9.94 -25.43
C GLU A 45 13.92 8.74 -24.45
N ASP A 46 15.03 8.37 -23.79
CA ASP A 46 15.06 7.32 -22.75
C ASP A 46 14.07 7.63 -21.63
N ILE A 47 13.99 8.88 -21.18
CA ILE A 47 13.02 9.32 -20.13
C ILE A 47 11.59 9.14 -20.63
N LYS A 48 11.31 9.52 -21.86
CA LYS A 48 9.98 9.39 -22.46
C LYS A 48 9.59 7.93 -22.56
N GLU A 49 10.43 7.07 -23.09
CA GLU A 49 10.20 5.64 -23.20
C GLU A 49 9.96 4.99 -21.82
N ALA A 50 10.79 5.33 -20.83
CA ALA A 50 10.63 4.82 -19.47
C ALA A 50 9.30 5.24 -18.83
N ARG A 51 8.83 6.48 -19.09
CA ARG A 51 7.52 6.95 -18.61
C ARG A 51 6.36 6.24 -19.30
N GLU A 52 6.46 6.03 -20.61
CA GLU A 52 5.47 5.29 -21.38
C GLU A 52 5.38 3.84 -20.90
N GLN A 53 6.51 3.18 -20.64
CA GLN A 53 6.55 1.82 -20.10
C GLN A 53 5.88 1.74 -18.72
N VAL A 54 6.24 2.64 -17.79
CA VAL A 54 5.63 2.67 -16.45
C VAL A 54 4.12 2.89 -16.53
N SER A 55 3.65 3.74 -17.45
CA SER A 55 2.21 3.98 -17.61
C SER A 55 1.49 2.76 -18.20
N ALA A 56 2.13 2.05 -19.15
CA ALA A 56 1.60 0.82 -19.74
C ALA A 56 1.52 -0.31 -18.69
N ASP A 57 2.58 -0.50 -17.90
CA ASP A 57 2.62 -1.51 -16.85
C ASP A 57 1.55 -1.24 -15.77
N ARG A 58 1.36 0.04 -15.38
CA ARG A 58 0.32 0.44 -14.44
C ARG A 58 -1.09 0.11 -14.98
N LEU A 59 -1.34 0.41 -16.24
CA LEU A 59 -2.61 0.13 -16.89
C LEU A 59 -2.85 -1.39 -17.02
N ALA A 60 -1.82 -2.16 -17.36
CA ALA A 60 -1.90 -3.62 -17.42
C ALA A 60 -2.25 -4.22 -16.06
N ALA A 61 -1.54 -3.81 -15.00
CA ALA A 61 -1.81 -4.24 -13.64
C ALA A 61 -3.23 -3.84 -13.15
N TRP A 62 -3.70 -2.66 -13.53
CA TRP A 62 -5.07 -2.24 -13.26
C TRP A 62 -6.09 -3.17 -13.95
N ASN A 63 -5.92 -3.44 -15.24
CA ASN A 63 -6.83 -4.28 -16.00
C ASN A 63 -6.88 -5.72 -15.46
N GLU A 64 -5.76 -6.26 -15.02
CA GLU A 64 -5.69 -7.57 -14.36
C GLU A 64 -6.53 -7.57 -13.08
N ARG A 65 -6.30 -6.61 -12.15
CA ARG A 65 -7.09 -6.49 -10.92
C ARG A 65 -8.59 -6.27 -11.17
N VAL A 66 -8.94 -5.53 -12.22
CA VAL A 66 -10.33 -5.35 -12.63
C VAL A 66 -10.92 -6.66 -13.14
N ALA A 67 -10.18 -7.45 -13.93
CA ALA A 67 -10.64 -8.74 -14.40
C ALA A 67 -10.94 -9.71 -13.25
N ASP A 68 -10.02 -9.80 -12.28
CA ASP A 68 -10.19 -10.62 -11.08
C ASP A 68 -11.41 -10.15 -10.25
N PHE A 69 -11.58 -8.85 -10.09
CA PHE A 69 -12.70 -8.32 -9.30
C PHE A 69 -14.05 -8.50 -9.99
N LYS A 70 -14.11 -8.51 -11.32
CA LYS A 70 -15.33 -8.79 -12.09
C LYS A 70 -15.89 -10.20 -11.88
N GLU A 71 -15.06 -11.17 -11.50
CA GLU A 71 -15.52 -12.50 -11.12
C GLU A 71 -16.45 -12.43 -9.89
N THR A 72 -16.24 -11.44 -9.01
CA THR A 72 -17.04 -11.23 -7.80
C THR A 72 -18.17 -10.21 -8.02
N ALA A 73 -17.97 -9.23 -8.89
CA ALA A 73 -18.90 -8.12 -9.17
C ALA A 73 -19.05 -7.92 -10.68
N ALA A 74 -19.94 -8.70 -11.31
CA ALA A 74 -20.17 -8.66 -12.75
C ALA A 74 -20.68 -7.29 -13.26
N ASP A 75 -21.29 -6.49 -12.39
CA ASP A 75 -21.81 -5.14 -12.65
C ASP A 75 -20.77 -4.03 -12.42
N PHE A 76 -19.50 -4.36 -12.18
CA PHE A 76 -18.43 -3.43 -11.87
C PHE A 76 -18.40 -2.20 -12.81
N GLU A 77 -18.41 -2.44 -14.11
CA GLU A 77 -18.30 -1.35 -15.09
C GLU A 77 -19.50 -0.39 -15.04
N ALA A 78 -20.69 -0.95 -14.90
CA ALA A 78 -21.91 -0.16 -14.83
C ALA A 78 -21.98 0.72 -13.57
N VAL A 79 -21.39 0.22 -12.47
CA VAL A 79 -21.39 0.91 -11.18
C VAL A 79 -20.21 1.87 -11.04
N ALA A 80 -18.99 1.41 -11.30
CA ALA A 80 -17.78 2.21 -11.09
C ALA A 80 -17.64 3.35 -12.11
N PHE A 81 -18.09 3.15 -13.36
CA PHE A 81 -18.03 4.17 -14.42
C PHE A 81 -19.39 4.82 -14.71
N ALA A 82 -20.31 4.77 -13.75
CA ALA A 82 -21.60 5.44 -13.89
C ALA A 82 -21.42 6.97 -14.06
N PRO A 83 -22.19 7.65 -14.93
CA PRO A 83 -22.01 9.08 -15.24
C PRO A 83 -22.17 10.02 -14.03
N ASN A 84 -22.82 9.55 -12.98
CA ASN A 84 -23.06 10.28 -11.73
C ASN A 84 -21.93 10.14 -10.70
N VAL A 85 -20.88 9.38 -11.03
CA VAL A 85 -19.70 9.15 -10.17
C VAL A 85 -18.53 9.99 -10.67
N PRO A 86 -18.30 11.18 -10.12
CA PRO A 86 -17.17 12.00 -10.55
C PRO A 86 -15.87 11.41 -10.00
N ILE A 87 -14.96 11.10 -10.90
CA ILE A 87 -13.59 10.68 -10.58
C ILE A 87 -12.62 11.67 -11.22
N THR A 88 -11.86 12.40 -10.42
CA THR A 88 -10.82 13.28 -10.94
C THR A 88 -9.59 12.46 -11.38
N PRO A 89 -8.74 12.99 -12.30
CA PRO A 89 -7.52 12.29 -12.70
C PRO A 89 -6.63 11.89 -11.51
N ALA A 90 -6.51 12.77 -10.52
CA ALA A 90 -5.74 12.49 -9.32
C ALA A 90 -6.31 11.31 -8.50
N VAL A 91 -7.64 11.20 -8.40
CA VAL A 91 -8.30 10.06 -7.75
C VAL A 91 -8.13 8.79 -8.57
N ALA A 92 -8.24 8.88 -9.90
CA ALA A 92 -8.03 7.75 -10.79
C ALA A 92 -6.60 7.17 -10.66
N GLU A 93 -5.57 8.02 -10.60
CA GLU A 93 -4.19 7.60 -10.35
C GLU A 93 -4.04 6.86 -9.00
N LEU A 94 -4.64 7.40 -7.93
CA LEU A 94 -4.61 6.75 -6.62
C LEU A 94 -5.30 5.37 -6.63
N LEU A 95 -6.39 5.23 -7.35
CA LEU A 95 -7.08 3.95 -7.51
C LEU A 95 -6.24 2.94 -8.32
N MET A 96 -5.56 3.41 -9.36
CA MET A 96 -4.67 2.57 -10.17
C MET A 96 -3.45 2.08 -9.36
N ASP A 97 -2.98 2.85 -8.38
CA ASP A 97 -1.84 2.50 -7.54
C ASP A 97 -2.22 1.61 -6.35
N SER A 98 -3.51 1.58 -5.96
CA SER A 98 -4.00 0.77 -4.85
C SER A 98 -4.22 -0.68 -5.24
N ASP A 99 -3.81 -1.62 -4.39
CA ASP A 99 -4.09 -3.05 -4.55
C ASP A 99 -5.59 -3.36 -4.52
N PHE A 100 -6.37 -2.55 -3.78
CA PHE A 100 -7.83 -2.65 -3.69
C PHE A 100 -8.56 -1.63 -4.57
N GLY A 101 -7.87 -1.07 -5.57
CA GLY A 101 -8.40 -0.03 -6.45
C GLY A 101 -9.77 -0.32 -7.06
N PRO A 102 -9.99 -1.49 -7.69
CA PRO A 102 -11.29 -1.85 -8.24
C PRO A 102 -12.40 -1.94 -7.19
N GLN A 103 -12.11 -2.48 -5.99
CA GLN A 103 -13.05 -2.56 -4.88
C GLN A 103 -13.46 -1.17 -4.40
N ILE A 104 -12.47 -0.27 -4.28
CA ILE A 104 -12.70 1.13 -3.88
C ILE A 104 -13.50 1.86 -4.95
N ALA A 105 -13.15 1.71 -6.23
CA ALA A 105 -13.91 2.29 -7.35
C ALA A 105 -15.37 1.83 -7.35
N TYR A 106 -15.61 0.56 -7.10
CA TYR A 106 -16.95 0.01 -6.99
C TYR A 106 -17.72 0.54 -5.78
N ALA A 107 -17.07 0.68 -4.62
CA ALA A 107 -17.66 1.27 -3.45
C ALA A 107 -18.04 2.76 -3.67
N LEU A 108 -17.18 3.52 -4.36
CA LEU A 108 -17.47 4.91 -4.76
C LEU A 108 -18.59 4.97 -5.79
N GLY A 109 -18.69 3.99 -6.68
CA GLY A 109 -19.80 3.87 -7.63
C GLY A 109 -21.14 3.64 -6.94
N LYS A 110 -21.17 2.89 -5.84
CA LYS A 110 -22.37 2.68 -5.00
C LYS A 110 -22.71 3.89 -4.14
N ASP A 111 -21.75 4.75 -3.82
CA ASP A 111 -21.95 5.97 -3.06
C ASP A 111 -21.44 7.20 -3.83
N PRO A 112 -22.22 7.73 -4.78
CA PRO A 112 -21.84 8.90 -5.56
C PRO A 112 -21.68 10.18 -4.71
N ALA A 113 -22.28 10.23 -3.52
CA ALA A 113 -22.10 11.36 -2.61
C ALA A 113 -20.67 11.38 -2.06
N ARG A 114 -20.19 10.24 -1.59
CA ARG A 114 -18.81 10.06 -1.14
C ARG A 114 -17.80 10.28 -2.29
N ALA A 115 -18.11 9.84 -3.50
CA ALA A 115 -17.27 10.09 -4.67
C ALA A 115 -17.11 11.58 -4.96
N ARG A 116 -18.21 12.37 -4.88
CA ARG A 116 -18.16 13.84 -5.04
C ARG A 116 -17.34 14.51 -3.95
N GLU A 117 -17.51 14.09 -2.72
CA GLU A 117 -16.76 14.62 -1.59
C GLU A 117 -15.25 14.42 -1.79
N ILE A 118 -14.81 13.19 -2.10
CA ILE A 118 -13.39 12.88 -2.33
C ILE A 118 -12.86 13.63 -3.56
N SER A 119 -13.63 13.72 -4.64
CA SER A 119 -13.24 14.43 -5.85
C SER A 119 -13.12 15.96 -5.68
N ALA A 120 -13.80 16.51 -4.68
CA ALA A 120 -13.68 17.93 -4.31
C ALA A 120 -12.50 18.24 -3.39
N MET A 121 -11.84 17.21 -2.86
CA MET A 121 -10.68 17.36 -1.96
C MET A 121 -9.40 17.69 -2.73
N THR A 122 -8.40 18.21 -1.99
CA THR A 122 -7.03 18.27 -2.52
C THR A 122 -6.48 16.85 -2.71
N PRO A 123 -5.54 16.63 -3.66
CA PRO A 123 -4.97 15.29 -3.90
C PRO A 123 -4.45 14.60 -2.64
N GLN A 124 -3.81 15.36 -1.73
CA GLN A 124 -3.30 14.83 -0.47
C GLN A 124 -4.41 14.33 0.46
N LYS A 125 -5.52 15.08 0.55
CA LYS A 125 -6.67 14.65 1.36
C LYS A 125 -7.38 13.45 0.74
N ALA A 126 -7.55 13.45 -0.58
CA ALA A 126 -8.11 12.32 -1.32
C ALA A 126 -7.29 11.04 -1.09
N ALA A 127 -5.95 11.13 -1.14
CA ALA A 127 -5.06 10.01 -0.86
C ALA A 127 -5.26 9.43 0.56
N ILE A 128 -5.44 10.29 1.57
CA ILE A 128 -5.70 9.83 2.94
C ILE A 128 -7.05 9.10 3.03
N HIS A 129 -8.08 9.60 2.34
CA HIS A 129 -9.40 8.96 2.34
C HIS A 129 -9.38 7.61 1.61
N ILE A 130 -8.72 7.54 0.47
CA ILE A 130 -8.55 6.29 -0.30
C ILE A 130 -7.74 5.28 0.51
N GLY A 131 -6.64 5.69 1.16
CA GLY A 131 -5.85 4.81 2.03
C GLY A 131 -6.64 4.28 3.24
N ARG A 132 -7.59 5.05 3.78
CA ARG A 132 -8.50 4.54 4.82
C ARG A 132 -9.46 3.49 4.27
N MET A 133 -10.03 3.72 3.09
CA MET A 133 -10.89 2.74 2.42
C MET A 133 -10.12 1.45 2.11
N GLU A 134 -8.88 1.57 1.67
CA GLU A 134 -7.98 0.44 1.45
C GLU A 134 -7.74 -0.36 2.73
N ALA A 135 -7.44 0.32 3.84
CA ALA A 135 -7.25 -0.31 5.15
C ALA A 135 -8.52 -1.00 5.68
N GLU A 136 -9.71 -0.48 5.33
CA GLU A 136 -11.00 -1.11 5.67
C GLU A 136 -11.25 -2.40 4.86
N MET A 137 -10.77 -2.46 3.62
CA MET A 137 -10.92 -3.59 2.70
C MET A 137 -9.83 -4.65 2.89
N ALA A 138 -8.66 -4.25 3.39
CA ALA A 138 -7.58 -5.18 3.68
C ALA A 138 -8.01 -6.23 4.72
N PRO A 139 -7.67 -7.52 4.52
CA PRO A 139 -7.95 -8.55 5.48
C PRO A 139 -7.28 -8.20 6.81
N LYS A 140 -8.08 -8.03 7.87
CA LYS A 140 -7.55 -7.73 9.20
C LYS A 140 -6.56 -8.81 9.59
N PRO A 141 -5.32 -8.46 9.97
CA PRO A 141 -4.35 -9.45 10.42
C PRO A 141 -4.97 -10.24 11.56
N ARG A 142 -5.05 -11.56 11.42
CA ARG A 142 -5.45 -12.43 12.52
C ARG A 142 -4.47 -12.15 13.65
N LYS A 143 -4.96 -11.68 14.79
CA LYS A 143 -4.16 -11.59 16.00
C LYS A 143 -3.76 -13.03 16.34
N ILE A 144 -2.57 -13.43 15.93
CA ILE A 144 -1.95 -14.64 16.46
C ILE A 144 -1.65 -14.29 17.91
N SER A 145 -2.52 -14.72 18.81
CA SER A 145 -2.23 -14.66 20.22
C SER A 145 -1.06 -15.58 20.47
N ASN A 146 0.12 -15.02 20.72
CA ASN A 146 1.28 -15.75 21.26
C ASN A 146 1.08 -16.06 22.75
N ALA A 147 -0.13 -15.92 23.28
CA ALA A 147 -0.44 -16.43 24.60
C ALA A 147 -0.22 -17.94 24.55
N PRO A 148 0.61 -18.50 25.41
CA PRO A 148 0.71 -19.95 25.55
C PRO A 148 -0.70 -20.49 25.79
N PRO A 149 -1.04 -21.69 25.27
CA PRO A 149 -2.33 -22.29 25.53
C PRO A 149 -2.58 -22.26 27.03
N PRO A 150 -3.85 -22.03 27.48
CA PRO A 150 -4.16 -22.05 28.90
C PRO A 150 -3.52 -23.31 29.46
N VAL A 151 -2.62 -23.16 30.46
CA VAL A 151 -2.10 -24.28 31.19
C VAL A 151 -3.34 -24.98 31.72
N GLU A 152 -3.61 -26.21 31.27
CA GLU A 152 -4.62 -27.02 31.90
C GLU A 152 -4.32 -26.95 33.40
N THR A 153 -5.17 -26.30 34.14
CA THR A 153 -5.10 -26.34 35.59
C THR A 153 -5.19 -27.81 35.90
N VAL A 154 -4.02 -28.39 36.25
CA VAL A 154 -3.97 -29.76 36.80
C VAL A 154 -5.07 -29.76 37.83
N GLY A 155 -6.15 -30.48 37.48
CA GLY A 155 -7.31 -30.50 38.32
C GLY A 155 -6.81 -30.70 39.74
N SER A 156 -7.18 -29.81 40.62
CA SER A 156 -7.03 -29.99 42.04
C SER A 156 -7.53 -31.41 42.29
N SER A 157 -6.57 -32.36 42.29
CA SER A 157 -6.87 -33.67 42.85
C SER A 157 -7.47 -33.35 44.20
N SER A 158 -8.75 -33.68 44.36
CA SER A 158 -9.41 -33.63 45.62
C SER A 158 -8.45 -34.31 46.61
N ARG A 159 -7.69 -33.50 47.36
CA ARG A 159 -7.10 -33.99 48.58
C ARG A 159 -8.27 -34.62 49.30
N SER A 160 -8.29 -35.92 49.37
CA SER A 160 -9.15 -36.61 50.29
C SER A 160 -8.99 -35.84 51.59
N SER A 161 -10.03 -35.13 51.99
CA SER A 161 -10.01 -34.38 53.24
C SER A 161 -9.83 -35.38 54.31
N GLU A 162 -8.57 -35.62 54.72
CA GLU A 162 -8.34 -36.24 56.03
C GLU A 162 -9.11 -35.38 56.99
N PRO A 163 -10.08 -35.96 57.72
CA PRO A 163 -10.93 -35.20 58.61
C PRO A 163 -10.02 -34.55 59.67
N ASP A 164 -10.14 -33.25 59.82
CA ASP A 164 -9.35 -32.42 60.72
C ASP A 164 -9.69 -32.80 62.16
N PRO A 165 -8.75 -33.41 62.92
CA PRO A 165 -8.98 -33.88 64.29
C PRO A 165 -9.44 -32.80 65.24
N SER A 166 -9.16 -31.53 64.94
CA SER A 166 -9.56 -30.39 65.80
C SER A 166 -11.03 -30.00 65.66
N LYS A 167 -11.71 -30.52 64.66
CA LYS A 167 -13.11 -30.23 64.36
C LYS A 167 -14.07 -31.41 64.64
N MET A 168 -13.50 -32.53 65.11
CA MET A 168 -14.26 -33.72 65.43
C MET A 168 -14.82 -33.64 66.85
N SER A 169 -16.03 -34.23 67.05
CA SER A 169 -16.51 -34.52 68.39
C SER A 169 -15.64 -35.62 69.04
N MET A 170 -15.65 -35.70 70.38
CA MET A 170 -14.77 -36.66 71.11
C MET A 170 -15.06 -38.12 70.72
N ASP A 171 -16.28 -38.45 70.37
CA ASP A 171 -16.70 -39.80 69.97
C ASP A 171 -16.16 -40.11 68.51
N GLU A 172 -16.18 -39.14 67.63
CA GLU A 172 -15.64 -39.27 66.26
C GLU A 172 -14.13 -39.33 66.25
N TYR A 173 -13.44 -38.57 67.11
CA TYR A 173 -12.02 -38.62 67.30
C TYR A 173 -11.53 -39.99 67.82
N VAL A 174 -12.23 -40.58 68.80
CA VAL A 174 -11.92 -41.92 69.34
C VAL A 174 -12.10 -43.01 68.28
N LYS A 175 -13.15 -42.94 67.45
CA LYS A 175 -13.39 -43.86 66.33
C LYS A 175 -12.31 -43.73 65.25
N TRP A 176 -11.97 -42.46 64.85
CA TRP A 176 -10.94 -42.19 63.87
C TRP A 176 -9.57 -42.69 64.32
N ARG A 177 -9.18 -42.46 65.56
CA ARG A 177 -7.93 -42.89 66.12
C ARG A 177 -7.83 -44.42 66.22
N LYS A 178 -8.88 -45.11 66.47
CA LYS A 178 -8.93 -46.60 66.48
C LYS A 178 -8.86 -47.20 65.07
N ALA A 179 -9.20 -46.43 64.05
CA ALA A 179 -9.08 -46.88 62.67
C ALA A 179 -7.69 -46.68 62.06
N GLN A 180 -6.81 -45.93 62.74
CA GLN A 180 -5.40 -45.70 62.29
C GLN A 180 -4.38 -46.60 63.06
N GLY A 181 -4.74 -47.37 64.01
CA GLY A 181 -3.89 -48.31 64.73
C GLY A 181 -4.25 -49.74 64.41
#